data_1b850b98afa7c9bb7943a1fe414b996a
#
_entry.id   1b850b98afa7c9bb7943a1fe414b996a
#
_cell.length_a   1.000
_cell.length_b   1.000
_cell.length_c   1.000
_cell.angle_alpha   90.00
_cell.angle_beta   90.00
_cell.angle_gamma   90.00
#
_symmetry.space_group_name_H-M   'P 1'
#
loop_
_entity.id
_entity.type
_entity.pdbx_description
1 polymer ?
#
loop_
_entity_poly.entity_id
_entity_poly.type
_entity_poly.pdbx_seq_one_letter_code
_entity_poly.pdbx_strand_id
1 'polypeptide(L)'
;DRGNKELHKLLTYLVREILRNTPEHAQADEMWICGQYWPTYQLAEIAIIDEGIGVFQSITRNAAHAKYIHDNRSALKWAIRAGISESFRPAYEFKPHDYDVWKNSGFGLYMVSQICQKLNGSFCIISYGDALLIDNHGVAEKSTSFHGTAIRIRVPTNNISAAQAIIDEIAAQGEVEARTIKNAFKTASMPSKGLMTQLNI
;
A
#
# COMPACT_ATOMS: atom_id res chain seq x y z
N ASP A 1 14.23 -24.84 -1.30
CA ASP A 1 14.07 -24.26 0.03
C ASP A 1 12.69 -23.61 0.15
N ARG A 2 11.88 -24.07 1.13
CA ARG A 2 10.48 -23.66 1.29
C ARG A 2 10.38 -22.18 1.72
N GLY A 3 11.32 -21.73 2.56
CA GLY A 3 11.36 -20.35 3.04
C GLY A 3 11.64 -19.34 1.92
N ASN A 4 12.46 -19.72 0.95
CA ASN A 4 12.74 -18.86 -0.21
C ASN A 4 11.51 -18.67 -1.10
N LYS A 5 10.66 -19.69 -1.26
CA LYS A 5 9.41 -19.60 -2.05
C LYS A 5 8.39 -18.67 -1.37
N GLU A 6 8.23 -18.74 -0.06
CA GLU A 6 7.30 -17.88 0.68
C GLU A 6 7.78 -16.43 0.69
N LEU A 7 9.08 -16.19 0.87
CA LEU A 7 9.68 -14.87 0.72
C LEU A 7 9.41 -14.28 -0.68
N HIS A 8 9.66 -15.05 -1.73
CA HIS A 8 9.43 -14.61 -3.11
C HIS A 8 7.97 -14.22 -3.33
N LYS A 9 7.03 -15.06 -2.89
CA LYS A 9 5.59 -14.75 -2.97
C LYS A 9 5.24 -13.45 -2.26
N LEU A 10 5.77 -13.26 -1.05
CA LEU A 10 5.49 -12.07 -0.24
C LEU A 10 6.05 -10.81 -0.88
N LEU A 11 7.32 -10.83 -1.32
CA LEU A 11 7.93 -9.69 -2.00
C LEU A 11 7.19 -9.35 -3.31
N THR A 12 6.81 -10.37 -4.09
CA THR A 12 6.00 -10.17 -5.31
C THR A 12 4.66 -9.50 -4.98
N TYR A 13 4.00 -9.94 -3.90
CA TYR A 13 2.76 -9.31 -3.44
C TYR A 13 2.97 -7.84 -3.07
N LEU A 14 3.98 -7.53 -2.23
CA LEU A 14 4.25 -6.16 -1.77
C LEU A 14 4.55 -5.22 -2.94
N VAL A 15 5.41 -5.65 -3.86
CA VAL A 15 5.77 -4.86 -5.05
C VAL A 15 4.54 -4.64 -5.93
N ARG A 16 3.74 -5.67 -6.18
CA ARG A 16 2.52 -5.58 -6.98
C ARG A 16 1.53 -4.55 -6.42
N GLU A 17 1.29 -4.56 -5.09
CA GLU A 17 0.37 -3.61 -4.47
C GLU A 17 0.86 -2.16 -4.61
N ILE A 18 2.17 -1.92 -4.53
CA ILE A 18 2.73 -0.59 -4.74
C ILE A 18 2.64 -0.19 -6.21
N LEU A 19 3.03 -1.09 -7.14
CA LEU A 19 3.02 -0.80 -8.58
C LEU A 19 1.63 -0.48 -9.11
N ARG A 20 0.59 -1.10 -8.56
CA ARG A 20 -0.79 -0.80 -8.95
C ARG A 20 -1.21 0.64 -8.62
N ASN A 21 -0.63 1.22 -7.57
CA ASN A 21 -1.01 2.58 -7.17
C ASN A 21 -0.47 3.65 -8.14
N THR A 22 0.66 3.41 -8.81
CA THR A 22 1.29 4.41 -9.67
C THR A 22 0.49 4.72 -10.94
N PRO A 23 0.10 3.75 -11.79
CA PRO A 23 -0.72 4.04 -12.98
C PRO A 23 -2.11 4.56 -12.64
N GLU A 24 -2.69 4.08 -11.53
CA GLU A 24 -4.06 4.41 -11.16
C GLU A 24 -4.19 5.80 -10.54
N HIS A 25 -3.13 6.30 -9.86
CA HIS A 25 -3.22 7.48 -9.01
C HIS A 25 -2.18 8.56 -9.26
N ALA A 26 -0.98 8.20 -9.73
CA ALA A 26 0.13 9.15 -9.82
C ALA A 26 0.03 10.08 -11.04
N GLN A 27 -0.56 9.62 -12.15
CA GLN A 27 -0.52 10.33 -13.43
C GLN A 27 0.91 10.70 -13.85
N ALA A 28 1.86 9.82 -13.56
CA ALA A 28 3.26 9.96 -13.91
C ALA A 28 3.55 9.24 -15.23
N ASP A 29 4.36 9.87 -16.09
CA ASP A 29 4.81 9.27 -17.35
C ASP A 29 5.89 8.21 -17.12
N GLU A 30 6.64 8.33 -16.02
CA GLU A 30 7.75 7.46 -15.69
C GLU A 30 7.74 7.06 -14.22
N MET A 31 8.29 5.89 -13.94
CA MET A 31 8.47 5.33 -12.62
C MET A 31 9.84 4.66 -12.51
N TRP A 32 10.52 4.92 -11.41
CA TRP A 32 11.82 4.29 -11.11
C TRP A 32 11.66 3.27 -10.01
N ILE A 33 12.30 2.11 -10.21
CA ILE A 33 12.34 1.03 -9.22
C ILE A 33 13.79 0.72 -8.94
N CYS A 34 14.16 0.68 -7.67
CA CYS A 34 15.45 0.16 -7.24
C CYS A 34 15.29 -0.82 -6.09
N GLY A 35 16.21 -1.75 -5.99
CA GLY A 35 16.21 -2.75 -4.91
C GLY A 35 17.61 -3.13 -4.48
N GLN A 36 17.74 -3.45 -3.21
CA GLN A 36 18.99 -3.89 -2.60
C GLN A 36 18.72 -5.05 -1.65
N TYR A 37 19.60 -6.04 -1.67
CA TYR A 37 19.62 -7.12 -0.70
C TYR A 37 20.95 -7.15 0.05
N TRP A 38 20.87 -7.23 1.36
CA TRP A 38 22.03 -7.38 2.26
C TRP A 38 22.00 -8.76 2.89
N PRO A 39 22.76 -9.74 2.37
CA PRO A 39 22.75 -11.12 2.88
C PRO A 39 23.14 -11.22 4.35
N THR A 40 24.14 -10.46 4.79
CA THR A 40 24.62 -10.46 6.18
C THR A 40 23.55 -10.00 7.17
N TYR A 41 22.70 -9.05 6.76
CA TYR A 41 21.60 -8.54 7.58
C TYR A 41 20.29 -9.27 7.32
N GLN A 42 20.26 -10.18 6.35
CA GLN A 42 19.06 -10.86 5.90
C GLN A 42 17.92 -9.86 5.64
N LEU A 43 18.23 -8.79 4.92
CA LEU A 43 17.35 -7.66 4.69
C LEU A 43 17.24 -7.35 3.20
N ALA A 44 16.00 -7.25 2.71
CA ALA A 44 15.68 -6.72 1.38
C ALA A 44 15.07 -5.32 1.52
N GLU A 45 15.48 -4.41 0.64
CA GLU A 45 14.89 -3.07 0.51
C GLU A 45 14.50 -2.84 -0.94
N ILE A 46 13.31 -2.28 -1.15
CA ILE A 46 12.81 -1.91 -2.47
C ILE A 46 12.26 -0.49 -2.35
N ALA A 47 12.63 0.37 -3.29
CA ALA A 47 12.07 1.71 -3.44
C ALA A 47 11.45 1.87 -4.83
N ILE A 48 10.29 2.51 -4.86
CA ILE A 48 9.52 2.84 -6.06
C ILE A 48 9.21 4.32 -5.99
N ILE A 49 9.52 5.04 -7.07
CA ILE A 49 9.50 6.50 -7.11
C ILE A 49 8.79 6.94 -8.38
N ASP A 50 7.93 7.94 -8.26
CA ASP A 50 7.31 8.65 -9.39
C ASP A 50 7.33 10.16 -9.17
N GLU A 51 7.26 10.93 -10.26
CA GLU A 51 7.14 12.39 -10.26
C GLU A 51 5.72 12.85 -10.60
N GLY A 52 4.72 12.05 -10.21
CA GLY A 52 3.31 12.33 -10.46
C GLY A 52 2.72 13.39 -9.54
N ILE A 53 1.38 13.46 -9.52
CA ILE A 53 0.61 14.49 -8.80
C ILE A 53 0.67 14.39 -7.28
N GLY A 54 1.19 13.28 -6.74
CA GLY A 54 1.29 13.03 -5.31
C GLY A 54 -0.01 12.61 -4.64
N VAL A 55 0.14 12.16 -3.39
CA VAL A 55 -0.94 11.54 -2.63
C VAL A 55 -2.06 12.53 -2.30
N PHE A 56 -1.71 13.77 -1.94
CA PHE A 56 -2.69 14.79 -1.59
C PHE A 56 -3.66 15.08 -2.76
N GLN A 57 -3.12 15.38 -3.92
CA GLN A 57 -3.95 15.68 -5.08
C GLN A 57 -4.77 14.49 -5.55
N SER A 58 -4.19 13.28 -5.51
CA SER A 58 -4.90 12.06 -5.87
C SER A 58 -6.11 11.85 -4.97
N ILE A 59 -5.92 11.74 -3.66
CA ILE A 59 -7.01 11.41 -2.71
C ILE A 59 -8.07 12.51 -2.63
N THR A 60 -7.69 13.78 -2.70
CA THR A 60 -8.64 14.91 -2.55
C THR A 60 -9.54 15.09 -3.77
N ARG A 61 -9.27 14.46 -4.92
CA ARG A 61 -10.21 14.37 -6.04
C ARG A 61 -11.51 13.69 -5.64
N ASN A 62 -11.46 12.81 -4.64
CA ASN A 62 -12.66 12.25 -4.07
C ASN A 62 -13.22 13.15 -2.97
N ALA A 63 -14.36 13.81 -3.23
CA ALA A 63 -15.02 14.70 -2.28
C ALA A 63 -15.36 14.03 -0.94
N ALA A 64 -15.52 12.70 -0.93
CA ALA A 64 -15.78 11.93 0.28
C ALA A 64 -14.58 11.94 1.25
N HIS A 65 -13.36 12.11 0.72
CA HIS A 65 -12.12 12.15 1.49
C HIS A 65 -11.61 13.58 1.71
N ALA A 66 -11.80 14.47 0.74
CA ALA A 66 -11.24 15.84 0.76
C ALA A 66 -11.51 16.59 2.07
N LYS A 67 -12.67 16.41 2.69
CA LYS A 67 -13.04 17.08 3.96
C LYS A 67 -12.23 16.63 5.17
N TYR A 68 -11.49 15.54 5.09
CA TYR A 68 -10.64 15.03 6.19
C TYR A 68 -9.16 15.32 5.97
N ILE A 69 -8.81 15.95 4.83
CA ILE A 69 -7.44 16.11 4.36
C ILE A 69 -7.17 17.58 4.14
N HIS A 70 -6.20 18.13 4.86
CA HIS A 70 -5.92 19.56 4.86
C HIS A 70 -4.53 19.90 4.30
N ASP A 71 -3.62 18.92 4.29
CA ASP A 71 -2.23 19.05 3.84
C ASP A 71 -1.68 17.70 3.37
N ASN A 72 -0.45 17.69 2.84
CA ASN A 72 0.21 16.46 2.39
C ASN A 72 0.37 15.44 3.52
N ARG A 73 0.66 15.89 4.73
CA ARG A 73 0.85 15.00 5.90
C ARG A 73 -0.44 14.29 6.30
N SER A 74 -1.54 14.99 6.36
CA SER A 74 -2.86 14.38 6.62
C SER A 74 -3.28 13.46 5.49
N ALA A 75 -2.92 13.78 4.23
CA ALA A 75 -3.15 12.91 3.09
C ALA A 75 -2.38 11.59 3.21
N LEU A 76 -1.11 11.63 3.59
CA LEU A 76 -0.31 10.42 3.81
C LEU A 76 -0.90 9.55 4.92
N LYS A 77 -1.29 10.15 6.05
CA LYS A 77 -1.94 9.43 7.16
C LYS A 77 -3.27 8.81 6.76
N TRP A 78 -4.00 9.48 5.87
CA TRP A 78 -5.27 8.98 5.36
C TRP A 78 -5.08 7.85 4.37
N ALA A 79 -4.10 7.97 3.47
CA ALA A 79 -3.81 6.98 2.41
C ALA A 79 -3.39 5.60 2.91
N ILE A 80 -2.76 5.52 4.08
CA ILE A 80 -2.34 4.26 4.69
C ILE A 80 -3.44 3.57 5.50
N ARG A 81 -4.64 4.13 5.58
CA ARG A 81 -5.79 3.50 6.26
C ARG A 81 -6.48 2.50 5.35
N ALA A 82 -7.09 1.49 5.98
CA ALA A 82 -7.78 0.44 5.25
C ALA A 82 -9.01 0.97 4.49
N GLY A 83 -9.13 0.59 3.23
CA GLY A 83 -10.29 0.91 2.39
C GLY A 83 -10.33 2.34 1.85
N ILE A 84 -9.26 3.10 1.96
CA ILE A 84 -9.17 4.47 1.43
C ILE A 84 -8.71 4.44 -0.01
N SER A 85 -9.53 4.94 -0.92
CA SER A 85 -9.23 5.03 -2.34
C SER A 85 -9.88 6.24 -2.98
N GLU A 86 -9.18 6.86 -3.92
CA GLU A 86 -9.74 7.89 -4.81
C GLU A 86 -11.01 7.40 -5.53
N SER A 87 -11.05 6.12 -5.88
CA SER A 87 -12.17 5.50 -6.60
C SER A 87 -13.38 5.16 -5.71
N PHE A 88 -13.33 5.47 -4.39
CA PHE A 88 -14.46 5.18 -3.51
C PHE A 88 -15.73 5.89 -3.97
N ARG A 89 -16.84 5.13 -4.04
CA ARG A 89 -18.20 5.66 -4.26
C ARG A 89 -19.14 5.07 -3.21
N PRO A 90 -20.10 5.86 -2.73
CA PRO A 90 -21.17 5.32 -1.87
C PRO A 90 -21.99 4.23 -2.57
N ALA A 91 -22.48 3.26 -1.82
CA ALA A 91 -23.18 2.10 -2.38
C ALA A 91 -24.40 2.47 -3.28
N TYR A 92 -25.08 3.60 -3.01
CA TYR A 92 -26.21 4.08 -3.81
C TYR A 92 -25.81 4.61 -5.20
N GLU A 93 -24.52 4.83 -5.45
CA GLU A 93 -23.99 5.26 -6.75
C GLU A 93 -23.50 4.08 -7.62
N PHE A 94 -23.48 2.85 -7.07
CA PHE A 94 -23.07 1.67 -7.83
C PHE A 94 -24.16 1.25 -8.82
N LYS A 95 -23.77 1.08 -10.08
CA LYS A 95 -24.61 0.43 -11.09
C LYS A 95 -24.35 -1.09 -11.09
N PRO A 96 -25.31 -1.92 -11.53
CA PRO A 96 -25.18 -3.38 -11.55
C PRO A 96 -23.95 -3.92 -12.29
N HIS A 97 -23.37 -3.13 -13.21
CA HIS A 97 -22.15 -3.49 -13.98
C HIS A 97 -20.85 -3.01 -13.36
N ASP A 98 -20.89 -2.30 -12.23
CA ASP A 98 -19.71 -1.74 -11.54
C ASP A 98 -19.02 -2.75 -10.59
N TYR A 99 -19.50 -4.00 -10.54
CA TYR A 99 -18.90 -5.08 -9.75
C TYR A 99 -17.64 -5.63 -10.44
N ASP A 100 -16.60 -4.83 -10.50
CA ASP A 100 -15.26 -5.31 -10.86
C ASP A 100 -14.51 -5.71 -9.59
N VAL A 101 -14.41 -7.01 -9.36
CA VAL A 101 -13.68 -7.58 -8.22
C VAL A 101 -12.17 -7.26 -8.25
N TRP A 102 -11.69 -6.74 -9.38
CA TRP A 102 -10.30 -6.32 -9.59
C TRP A 102 -10.08 -4.83 -9.31
N LYS A 103 -11.15 -4.06 -9.08
CA LYS A 103 -11.03 -2.63 -8.75
C LYS A 103 -10.21 -2.41 -7.48
N ASN A 104 -9.50 -1.29 -7.46
CA ASN A 104 -8.74 -0.85 -6.31
C ASN A 104 -9.69 -0.59 -5.12
N SER A 105 -9.56 -1.40 -4.09
CA SER A 105 -10.36 -1.31 -2.86
C SER A 105 -9.73 -0.41 -1.79
N GLY A 106 -8.62 0.27 -2.10
CA GLY A 106 -7.92 1.12 -1.15
C GLY A 106 -7.24 0.38 0.00
N PHE A 107 -7.01 -0.91 -0.14
CA PHE A 107 -6.29 -1.69 0.87
C PHE A 107 -4.79 -1.80 0.59
N GLY A 108 -4.31 -1.50 -0.61
CA GLY A 108 -2.92 -1.75 -1.02
C GLY A 108 -1.87 -1.15 -0.08
N LEU A 109 -1.89 0.16 0.15
CA LEU A 109 -0.92 0.83 1.04
C LEU A 109 -1.06 0.40 2.50
N TYR A 110 -2.29 0.19 2.97
CA TYR A 110 -2.54 -0.39 4.28
C TYR A 110 -1.87 -1.75 4.42
N MET A 111 -2.14 -2.67 3.50
CA MET A 111 -1.57 -4.03 3.51
C MET A 111 -0.05 -4.00 3.54
N VAL A 112 0.57 -3.23 2.65
CA VAL A 112 2.03 -3.14 2.56
C VAL A 112 2.63 -2.60 3.86
N SER A 113 2.08 -1.52 4.40
CA SER A 113 2.58 -0.90 5.64
C SER A 113 2.47 -1.85 6.84
N GLN A 114 1.32 -2.52 6.99
CA GLN A 114 1.08 -3.45 8.09
C GLN A 114 1.90 -4.74 7.98
N ILE A 115 2.10 -5.27 6.78
CA ILE A 115 2.97 -6.43 6.55
C ILE A 115 4.41 -6.09 6.91
N CYS A 116 4.93 -4.94 6.45
CA CYS A 116 6.29 -4.52 6.80
C CYS A 116 6.46 -4.39 8.33
N GLN A 117 5.51 -3.76 9.00
CA GLN A 117 5.52 -3.61 10.47
C GLN A 117 5.46 -4.96 11.19
N LYS A 118 4.56 -5.86 10.79
CA LYS A 118 4.41 -7.19 11.36
C LYS A 118 5.67 -8.05 11.25
N LEU A 119 6.44 -7.86 10.18
CA LEU A 119 7.69 -8.58 9.94
C LEU A 119 8.91 -7.92 10.61
N ASN A 120 8.73 -6.92 11.47
CA ASN A 120 9.81 -6.10 12.02
C ASN A 120 10.67 -5.42 10.93
N GLY A 121 10.07 -5.14 9.79
CA GLY A 121 10.62 -4.31 8.73
C GLY A 121 10.21 -2.85 8.87
N SER A 122 10.21 -2.11 7.76
CA SER A 122 9.68 -0.74 7.75
C SER A 122 9.05 -0.39 6.40
N PHE A 123 8.08 0.48 6.46
CA PHE A 123 7.43 1.13 5.31
C PHE A 123 7.66 2.63 5.41
N CYS A 124 8.08 3.25 4.33
CA CYS A 124 8.20 4.71 4.24
C CYS A 124 7.46 5.20 3.00
N ILE A 125 6.62 6.20 3.18
CA ILE A 125 5.96 6.90 2.08
C ILE A 125 6.29 8.38 2.17
N ILE A 126 6.68 8.95 1.04
CA ILE A 126 7.03 10.36 0.85
C ILE A 126 6.11 10.93 -0.21
N SER A 127 5.55 12.11 0.01
CA SER A 127 4.87 12.85 -1.04
C SER A 127 4.92 14.34 -0.77
N TYR A 128 5.43 15.09 -1.75
CA TYR A 128 5.45 16.57 -1.79
C TYR A 128 5.86 17.23 -0.46
N GLY A 129 7.04 16.89 0.02
CA GLY A 129 7.65 17.54 1.18
C GLY A 129 7.36 16.90 2.52
N ASP A 130 6.44 15.94 2.60
CA ASP A 130 6.15 15.19 3.83
C ASP A 130 6.46 13.70 3.66
N ALA A 131 6.80 13.05 4.77
CA ALA A 131 7.08 11.62 4.83
C ALA A 131 6.51 10.98 6.10
N LEU A 132 6.03 9.74 5.97
CA LEU A 132 5.70 8.86 7.08
C LEU A 132 6.64 7.64 7.04
N LEU A 133 7.28 7.36 8.16
CA LEU A 133 7.99 6.11 8.40
C LEU A 133 7.19 5.27 9.40
N ILE A 134 6.90 4.04 9.03
CA ILE A 134 6.14 3.08 9.84
C ILE A 134 7.03 1.86 10.09
N ASP A 135 7.26 1.52 11.35
CA ASP A 135 7.99 0.35 11.79
C ASP A 135 7.41 -0.21 13.09
N ASN A 136 8.12 -1.11 13.75
CA ASN A 136 7.68 -1.70 15.03
C ASN A 136 7.71 -0.73 16.22
N HIS A 137 8.29 0.48 16.06
CA HIS A 137 8.25 1.55 17.06
C HIS A 137 7.05 2.49 16.86
N GLY A 138 6.32 2.35 15.75
CA GLY A 138 5.14 3.15 15.44
C GLY A 138 5.30 3.99 14.17
N VAL A 139 4.67 5.17 14.16
CA VAL A 139 4.67 6.09 13.02
C VAL A 139 5.48 7.33 13.35
N ALA A 140 6.53 7.58 12.56
CA ALA A 140 7.32 8.81 12.62
C ALA A 140 7.05 9.71 11.41
N GLU A 141 6.87 11.00 11.67
CA GLU A 141 6.63 12.04 10.67
C GLU A 141 7.94 12.78 10.39
N LYS A 142 8.22 13.04 9.12
CA LYS A 142 9.42 13.77 8.66
C LYS A 142 9.03 14.76 7.58
N SER A 143 9.84 15.80 7.40
CA SER A 143 9.78 16.69 6.24
C SER A 143 10.94 16.40 5.29
N THR A 144 10.71 16.60 4.01
CA THR A 144 11.68 16.37 2.93
C THR A 144 11.59 17.49 1.90
N SER A 145 12.52 17.53 0.95
CA SER A 145 12.44 18.42 -0.22
C SER A 145 12.01 17.68 -1.50
N PHE A 146 11.59 16.41 -1.39
CA PHE A 146 11.23 15.59 -2.55
C PHE A 146 9.86 16.01 -3.11
N HIS A 147 9.77 16.13 -4.44
CA HIS A 147 8.55 16.36 -5.20
C HIS A 147 8.18 15.08 -5.95
N GLY A 148 6.92 14.66 -5.88
CA GLY A 148 6.44 13.37 -6.40
C GLY A 148 6.04 12.42 -5.28
N THR A 149 6.01 11.12 -5.57
CA THR A 149 5.76 10.07 -4.56
C THR A 149 6.92 9.09 -4.53
N ALA A 150 7.40 8.75 -3.35
CA ALA A 150 8.38 7.69 -3.15
C ALA A 150 7.88 6.74 -2.06
N ILE A 151 7.92 5.45 -2.35
CA ILE A 151 7.59 4.39 -1.40
C ILE A 151 8.82 3.51 -1.24
N ARG A 152 9.25 3.30 0.01
CA ARG A 152 10.32 2.37 0.36
C ARG A 152 9.79 1.33 1.32
N ILE A 153 10.03 0.06 1.01
CA ILE A 153 9.79 -1.07 1.89
C ILE A 153 11.11 -1.71 2.30
N ARG A 154 11.21 -2.10 3.56
CA ARG A 154 12.28 -2.92 4.13
C ARG A 154 11.68 -4.17 4.72
N VAL A 155 12.17 -5.33 4.33
CA VAL A 155 11.65 -6.61 4.77
C VAL A 155 12.79 -7.53 5.20
N PRO A 156 12.81 -8.00 6.46
CA PRO A 156 13.66 -9.11 6.85
C PRO A 156 13.34 -10.34 6.01
N THR A 157 14.37 -11.02 5.53
CA THR A 157 14.21 -12.15 4.59
C THR A 157 14.28 -13.52 5.26
N ASN A 158 14.48 -13.53 6.58
CA ASN A 158 14.47 -14.73 7.40
C ASN A 158 13.07 -14.99 7.98
N ASN A 159 12.78 -16.27 8.25
CA ASN A 159 11.59 -16.72 8.99
C ASN A 159 10.22 -16.42 8.35
N ILE A 160 10.15 -16.24 7.02
CA ILE A 160 8.87 -16.15 6.33
C ILE A 160 8.41 -17.57 5.97
N SER A 161 7.48 -18.11 6.76
CA SER A 161 7.03 -19.50 6.61
C SER A 161 5.65 -19.64 5.95
N ALA A 162 4.83 -18.58 5.94
CA ALA A 162 3.44 -18.64 5.49
C ALA A 162 2.96 -17.25 5.01
N ALA A 163 3.37 -16.85 3.80
CA ALA A 163 3.04 -15.54 3.25
C ALA A 163 1.52 -15.30 3.15
N GLN A 164 0.75 -16.30 2.70
CA GLN A 164 -0.70 -16.16 2.59
C GLN A 164 -1.37 -15.93 3.94
N ALA A 165 -0.96 -16.64 4.99
CA ALA A 165 -1.55 -16.48 6.32
C ALA A 165 -1.32 -15.05 6.89
N ILE A 166 -0.16 -14.46 6.60
CA ILE A 166 0.15 -13.07 6.97
C ILE A 166 -0.80 -12.11 6.24
N ILE A 167 -0.99 -12.31 4.94
CA ILE A 167 -1.88 -11.50 4.11
C ILE A 167 -3.32 -11.61 4.61
N ASP A 168 -3.81 -12.83 4.86
CA ASP A 168 -5.18 -13.08 5.31
C ASP A 168 -5.47 -12.41 6.66
N GLU A 169 -4.54 -12.53 7.60
CA GLU A 169 -4.66 -11.92 8.92
C GLU A 169 -4.74 -10.39 8.82
N ILE A 170 -3.84 -9.77 8.05
CA ILE A 170 -3.81 -8.31 7.92
C ILE A 170 -5.02 -7.81 7.13
N ALA A 171 -5.47 -8.54 6.11
CA ALA A 171 -6.68 -8.21 5.38
C ALA A 171 -7.91 -8.23 6.30
N ALA A 172 -8.04 -9.24 7.17
CA ALA A 172 -9.12 -9.33 8.14
C ALA A 172 -9.10 -8.15 9.14
N GLN A 173 -7.92 -7.79 9.66
CA GLN A 173 -7.75 -6.63 10.55
C GLN A 173 -8.14 -5.34 9.84
N GLY A 174 -7.71 -5.16 8.58
CA GLY A 174 -8.05 -4.01 7.76
C GLY A 174 -9.55 -3.90 7.49
N GLU A 175 -10.25 -5.00 7.25
CA GLU A 175 -11.70 -4.99 7.08
C GLU A 175 -12.44 -4.56 8.36
N VAL A 176 -11.92 -4.93 9.53
CA VAL A 176 -12.46 -4.46 10.81
C VAL A 176 -12.23 -2.95 10.95
N GLU A 177 -11.02 -2.46 10.69
CA GLU A 177 -10.72 -1.01 10.71
C GLU A 177 -11.60 -0.26 9.72
N ALA A 178 -11.68 -0.71 8.47
CA ALA A 178 -12.45 -0.05 7.42
C ALA A 178 -13.94 0.10 7.77
N ARG A 179 -14.52 -0.79 8.57
CA ARG A 179 -15.93 -0.66 9.04
C ARG A 179 -16.12 0.56 9.92
N THR A 180 -15.10 1.01 10.65
CA THR A 180 -15.14 2.20 11.51
C THR A 180 -14.97 3.50 10.72
N ILE A 181 -14.42 3.44 9.51
CA ILE A 181 -14.13 4.62 8.69
C ILE A 181 -15.33 4.91 7.79
N LYS A 182 -15.90 6.12 7.91
CA LYS A 182 -16.92 6.58 6.97
C LYS A 182 -16.30 6.79 5.58
N ASN A 183 -17.01 6.37 4.53
CA ASN A 183 -16.57 6.50 3.14
C ASN A 183 -15.31 5.69 2.77
N ALA A 184 -15.10 4.53 3.39
CA ALA A 184 -14.08 3.57 3.02
C ALA A 184 -14.72 2.31 2.41
N PHE A 185 -14.03 1.64 1.49
CA PHE A 185 -14.39 0.28 1.09
C PHE A 185 -14.27 -0.64 2.31
N LYS A 186 -15.28 -1.51 2.53
CA LYS A 186 -15.36 -2.33 3.73
C LYS A 186 -14.71 -3.70 3.57
N THR A 187 -14.33 -4.04 2.35
CA THR A 187 -13.77 -5.35 2.00
C THR A 187 -12.57 -5.16 1.09
N ALA A 188 -11.49 -5.86 1.37
CA ALA A 188 -10.32 -5.91 0.53
C ALA A 188 -10.66 -6.61 -0.80
N SER A 189 -10.12 -6.11 -1.91
CA SER A 189 -10.27 -6.72 -3.22
C SER A 189 -9.59 -8.09 -3.30
N MET A 190 -9.97 -8.93 -4.26
CA MET A 190 -9.33 -10.23 -4.48
C MET A 190 -7.80 -10.11 -4.66
N PRO A 191 -7.26 -9.16 -5.43
CA PRO A 191 -5.82 -8.96 -5.50
C PRO A 191 -5.18 -8.63 -4.15
N SER A 192 -5.83 -7.85 -3.29
CA SER A 192 -5.30 -7.49 -1.97
C SER A 192 -5.42 -8.63 -0.94
N LYS A 193 -6.20 -9.70 -1.23
CA LYS A 193 -6.34 -10.90 -0.39
C LYS A 193 -5.50 -12.08 -0.88
N GLY A 194 -4.99 -12.06 -2.09
CA GLY A 194 -4.42 -13.23 -2.73
C GLY A 194 -2.98 -13.06 -3.19
N LEU A 195 -2.17 -14.08 -2.90
CA LEU A 195 -0.99 -14.37 -3.70
C LEU A 195 -1.48 -14.84 -5.07
N MET A 196 -1.03 -14.24 -6.16
CA MET A 196 -1.30 -14.78 -7.49
C MET A 196 -0.71 -16.19 -7.56
N THR A 197 -1.55 -17.20 -7.53
CA THR A 197 -1.20 -18.55 -7.93
C THR A 197 -1.12 -18.53 -9.45
N GLN A 198 0.12 -18.50 -9.96
CA GLN A 198 0.49 -18.71 -11.36
C GLN A 198 -0.21 -17.80 -12.39
N LEU A 199 0.51 -16.79 -12.84
CA LEU A 199 0.45 -16.43 -14.25
C LEU A 199 0.95 -17.67 -15.02
N ASN A 200 0.04 -18.47 -15.55
CA ASN A 200 0.34 -19.37 -16.66
C ASN A 200 0.69 -18.48 -17.85
N ILE A 201 1.99 -18.25 -18.06
CA ILE A 201 2.55 -17.73 -19.30
C ILE A 201 2.83 -18.93 -20.19
#